data_dd0e397fda5957adb949599dba2b9f2f
#
_entry.id   dd0e397fda5957adb949599dba2b9f2f
#
_cell.length_a   1.000
_cell.length_b   1.000
_cell.length_c   1.000
_cell.angle_alpha   90.00
_cell.angle_beta   90.00
_cell.angle_gamma   90.00
#
_symmetry.space_group_name_H-M   'P 1'
#
loop_
_entity.id
_entity.type
_entity.pdbx_description
1 polymer ?
#
loop_
_entity_poly.entity_id
_entity_poly.type
_entity_poly.pdbx_seq_one_letter_code
_entity_poly.pdbx_strand_id
1 'polypeptide(L)'
;MSQGAAASAAQAGEPDLWRALASPWRRRLLDLLRSGPATTGALAGQIPELSRFAVMQHLGVLADAGVVIAERRGRDRFNYLNPVPLREWYERWVQPMADADSARLLALRRTVETGEHAMPVATEPVRTVRLAYELRIRASAQRVFEVMTRRSLDWFPHTYGGDRVCRVVLEPRVGGQHYEDWGDDRGHLYGQVTAYDPPRAWATRGRLSPGTILDTEYELTEEDGAVTVRVTKVAVGPISEQEAAGIAEFGDIRRYAPAIEALAAG
;
A
#
# COMPACT_ATOMS: atom_id res chain seq x y z
N MET A 1 -19.39 -16.33 -21.84
CA MET A 1 -19.83 -17.16 -20.70
C MET A 1 -18.64 -17.60 -19.80
N SER A 2 -17.68 -16.67 -19.51
CA SER A 2 -16.43 -17.02 -18.77
C SER A 2 -16.20 -16.23 -17.47
N GLN A 3 -17.08 -15.30 -17.09
CA GLN A 3 -16.91 -14.49 -15.87
C GLN A 3 -17.57 -15.12 -14.62
N GLY A 4 -18.45 -16.11 -14.77
CA GLY A 4 -19.12 -16.76 -13.64
C GLY A 4 -18.26 -17.79 -12.90
N ALA A 5 -17.24 -18.35 -13.56
CA ALA A 5 -16.41 -19.40 -12.95
C ALA A 5 -15.31 -18.84 -12.02
N ALA A 6 -14.78 -17.66 -12.33
CA ALA A 6 -13.75 -17.01 -11.50
C ALA A 6 -14.32 -16.45 -10.18
N ALA A 7 -15.55 -15.91 -10.21
CA ALA A 7 -16.23 -15.43 -9.01
C ALA A 7 -16.61 -16.57 -8.05
N SER A 8 -16.94 -17.74 -8.57
CA SER A 8 -17.28 -18.93 -7.75
C SER A 8 -16.06 -19.53 -7.05
N ALA A 9 -14.88 -19.50 -7.67
CA ALA A 9 -13.64 -20.00 -7.06
C ALA A 9 -13.12 -19.09 -5.92
N ALA A 10 -13.30 -17.78 -6.04
CA ALA A 10 -12.94 -16.83 -4.99
C ALA A 10 -13.83 -16.90 -3.75
N GLN A 11 -15.08 -17.31 -3.90
CA GLN A 11 -16.02 -17.50 -2.79
C GLN A 11 -15.82 -18.81 -2.02
N ALA A 12 -15.23 -19.83 -2.63
CA ALA A 12 -14.99 -21.14 -1.99
C ALA A 12 -13.87 -21.12 -0.93
N GLY A 13 -12.91 -20.18 -1.02
CA GLY A 13 -11.79 -20.11 -0.07
C GLY A 13 -12.06 -19.28 1.21
N GLU A 14 -13.08 -18.43 1.24
CA GLU A 14 -13.39 -17.55 2.38
C GLU A 14 -13.84 -18.27 3.65
N PRO A 15 -14.77 -19.24 3.60
CA PRO A 15 -15.19 -20.00 4.77
C PRO A 15 -14.04 -20.78 5.42
N ASP A 16 -13.08 -21.24 4.62
CA ASP A 16 -11.94 -22.02 5.07
C ASP A 16 -10.90 -21.17 5.81
N LEU A 17 -10.67 -19.93 5.39
CA LEU A 17 -9.78 -19.00 6.08
C LEU A 17 -10.30 -18.66 7.48
N TRP A 18 -11.57 -18.30 7.63
CA TRP A 18 -12.18 -18.03 8.94
C TRP A 18 -12.12 -19.22 9.87
N ARG A 19 -12.47 -20.40 9.34
CA ARG A 19 -12.36 -21.66 10.08
C ARG A 19 -10.91 -21.93 10.52
N ALA A 20 -9.94 -21.68 9.64
CA ALA A 20 -8.53 -21.85 9.95
C ALA A 20 -8.07 -20.91 11.06
N LEU A 21 -8.51 -19.66 11.07
CA LEU A 21 -8.11 -18.66 12.07
C LEU A 21 -8.90 -18.72 13.39
N ALA A 22 -10.02 -19.46 13.46
CA ALA A 22 -10.87 -19.51 14.66
C ALA A 22 -10.19 -20.15 15.89
N SER A 23 -9.21 -21.04 15.67
CA SER A 23 -8.51 -21.73 16.78
C SER A 23 -7.34 -20.91 17.31
N PRO A 24 -7.22 -20.72 18.65
CA PRO A 24 -6.06 -20.07 19.24
C PRO A 24 -4.76 -20.81 18.97
N TRP A 25 -4.78 -22.13 18.92
CA TRP A 25 -3.61 -22.96 18.61
C TRP A 25 -3.11 -22.75 17.18
N ARG A 26 -4.02 -22.62 16.22
CA ARG A 26 -3.64 -22.33 14.83
C ARG A 26 -3.05 -20.93 14.69
N ARG A 27 -3.61 -19.94 15.36
CA ARG A 27 -3.00 -18.60 15.40
C ARG A 27 -1.61 -18.62 16.03
N ARG A 28 -1.41 -19.39 17.12
CA ARG A 28 -0.10 -19.56 17.75
C ARG A 28 0.91 -20.19 16.80
N LEU A 29 0.52 -21.20 16.02
CA LEU A 29 1.37 -21.80 14.99
C LEU A 29 1.76 -20.81 13.88
N LEU A 30 0.83 -19.96 13.44
CA LEU A 30 1.12 -18.90 12.47
C LEU A 30 2.09 -17.87 13.05
N ASP A 31 1.95 -17.49 14.32
CA ASP A 31 2.87 -16.57 14.99
C ASP A 31 4.30 -17.14 15.03
N LEU A 32 4.45 -18.42 15.31
CA LEU A 32 5.75 -19.10 15.28
C LEU A 32 6.36 -19.12 13.87
N LEU A 33 5.53 -19.36 12.84
CA LEU A 33 5.96 -19.39 11.44
C LEU A 33 6.30 -18.02 10.86
N ARG A 34 5.89 -16.91 11.51
CA ARG A 34 6.32 -15.55 11.13
C ARG A 34 7.83 -15.35 11.27
N SER A 35 8.47 -16.05 12.20
CA SER A 35 9.92 -15.98 12.41
C SER A 35 10.72 -16.81 11.40
N GLY A 36 10.04 -17.59 10.55
CA GLY A 36 10.65 -18.43 9.52
C GLY A 36 10.06 -19.83 9.43
N PRO A 37 10.46 -20.58 8.41
CA PRO A 37 10.01 -21.97 8.24
C PRO A 37 10.43 -22.86 9.37
N ALA A 38 9.54 -23.77 9.79
CA ALA A 38 9.84 -24.72 10.87
C ALA A 38 9.30 -26.12 10.58
N THR A 39 10.00 -27.14 11.09
CA THR A 39 9.52 -28.52 11.02
C THR A 39 8.34 -28.74 11.95
N THR A 40 7.46 -29.70 11.62
CA THR A 40 6.34 -30.08 12.52
C THR A 40 6.82 -30.48 13.91
N GLY A 41 8.00 -31.11 13.99
CA GLY A 41 8.60 -31.47 15.28
C GLY A 41 9.07 -30.26 16.10
N ALA A 42 9.71 -29.28 15.45
CA ALA A 42 10.15 -28.05 16.09
C ALA A 42 8.95 -27.22 16.60
N LEU A 43 7.87 -27.13 15.82
CA LEU A 43 6.64 -26.46 16.23
C LEU A 43 5.97 -27.14 17.42
N ALA A 44 5.93 -28.47 17.43
CA ALA A 44 5.40 -29.24 18.55
C ALA A 44 6.22 -29.04 19.84
N GLY A 45 7.53 -28.90 19.72
CA GLY A 45 8.40 -28.59 20.88
C GLY A 45 8.16 -27.20 21.48
N GLN A 46 7.58 -26.25 20.72
CA GLN A 46 7.27 -24.89 21.19
C GLN A 46 5.84 -24.74 21.75
N ILE A 47 5.01 -25.79 21.65
CA ILE A 47 3.64 -25.82 22.18
C ILE A 47 3.47 -27.12 23.00
N PRO A 48 4.03 -27.17 24.21
CA PRO A 48 4.02 -28.40 25.02
C PRO A 48 2.62 -28.88 25.43
N GLU A 49 1.62 -28.00 25.35
CA GLU A 49 0.22 -28.31 25.63
C GLU A 49 -0.42 -29.17 24.54
N LEU A 50 0.19 -29.29 23.37
CA LEU A 50 -0.31 -30.06 22.24
C LEU A 50 0.58 -31.27 21.95
N SER A 51 -0.04 -32.42 21.69
CA SER A 51 0.68 -33.55 21.13
C SER A 51 1.17 -33.24 19.70
N ARG A 52 2.27 -33.87 19.26
CA ARG A 52 2.74 -33.75 17.87
C ARG A 52 1.65 -34.08 16.84
N PHE A 53 0.77 -35.01 17.15
CA PHE A 53 -0.36 -35.38 16.30
C PHE A 53 -1.37 -34.23 16.20
N ALA A 54 -1.71 -33.58 17.31
CA ALA A 54 -2.60 -32.42 17.32
C ALA A 54 -2.01 -31.24 16.52
N VAL A 55 -0.70 -30.95 16.69
CA VAL A 55 0.00 -29.95 15.89
C VAL A 55 -0.09 -30.26 14.40
N MET A 56 0.10 -31.53 14.01
CA MET A 56 -0.02 -31.95 12.62
C MET A 56 -1.43 -31.74 12.07
N GLN A 57 -2.48 -32.02 12.85
CA GLN A 57 -3.88 -31.76 12.45
C GLN A 57 -4.15 -30.27 12.28
N HIS A 58 -3.66 -29.42 13.20
CA HIS A 58 -3.79 -27.97 13.08
C HIS A 58 -3.07 -27.42 11.86
N LEU A 59 -1.87 -27.91 11.56
CA LEU A 59 -1.13 -27.55 10.34
C LEU A 59 -1.84 -28.03 9.06
N GLY A 60 -2.53 -29.16 9.12
CA GLY A 60 -3.38 -29.65 8.02
C GLY A 60 -4.49 -28.66 7.69
N VAL A 61 -5.26 -28.22 8.69
CA VAL A 61 -6.33 -27.23 8.50
C VAL A 61 -5.80 -25.90 7.95
N LEU A 62 -4.61 -25.46 8.41
CA LEU A 62 -3.96 -24.25 7.89
C LEU A 62 -3.47 -24.42 6.45
N ALA A 63 -3.01 -25.63 6.09
CA ALA A 63 -2.58 -25.94 4.73
C ALA A 63 -3.79 -26.04 3.77
N ASP A 64 -4.90 -26.64 4.20
CA ASP A 64 -6.14 -26.71 3.43
C ASP A 64 -6.71 -25.31 3.14
N ALA A 65 -6.55 -24.39 4.07
CA ALA A 65 -6.92 -22.97 3.88
C ALA A 65 -5.85 -22.13 3.11
N GLY A 66 -4.76 -22.76 2.67
CA GLY A 66 -3.70 -22.10 1.91
C GLY A 66 -2.80 -21.16 2.70
N VAL A 67 -2.99 -20.98 4.03
CA VAL A 67 -2.17 -20.07 4.85
C VAL A 67 -0.86 -20.69 5.33
N VAL A 68 -0.70 -22.00 5.15
CA VAL A 68 0.55 -22.72 5.35
C VAL A 68 0.86 -23.55 4.12
N ILE A 69 2.08 -23.48 3.64
CA ILE A 69 2.60 -24.38 2.59
C ILE A 69 3.53 -25.38 3.28
N ALA A 70 3.31 -26.67 3.01
CA ALA A 70 4.12 -27.72 3.57
C ALA A 70 4.95 -28.39 2.49
N GLU A 71 6.27 -28.43 2.72
CA GLU A 71 7.24 -29.04 1.82
C GLU A 71 7.96 -30.19 2.55
N ARG A 72 8.10 -31.32 1.88
CA ARG A 72 8.84 -32.48 2.40
C ARG A 72 10.29 -32.41 1.92
N ARG A 73 11.23 -32.34 2.87
CA ARG A 73 12.67 -32.39 2.61
C ARG A 73 13.26 -33.58 3.38
N GLY A 74 13.49 -34.66 2.66
CA GLY A 74 13.96 -35.93 3.26
C GLY A 74 12.92 -36.51 4.21
N ARG A 75 13.31 -36.67 5.49
CA ARG A 75 12.44 -37.20 6.56
C ARG A 75 11.60 -36.12 7.24
N ASP A 76 11.90 -34.85 7.00
CA ASP A 76 11.26 -33.72 7.65
C ASP A 76 10.21 -33.06 6.75
N ARG A 77 9.13 -32.59 7.38
CA ARG A 77 8.11 -31.76 6.79
C ARG A 77 8.29 -30.32 7.31
N PHE A 78 8.74 -29.44 6.44
CA PHE A 78 8.85 -28.01 6.69
C PHE A 78 7.52 -27.32 6.38
N ASN A 79 7.14 -26.41 7.26
CA ASN A 79 5.92 -25.59 7.11
C ASN A 79 6.35 -24.14 6.96
N TYR A 80 5.75 -23.47 5.97
CA TYR A 80 6.02 -22.07 5.61
C TYR A 80 4.73 -21.28 5.77
N LEU A 81 4.82 -20.10 6.34
CA LEU A 81 3.70 -19.17 6.32
C LEU A 81 3.48 -18.68 4.88
N ASN A 82 2.25 -18.79 4.38
CA ASN A 82 1.83 -18.15 3.15
C ASN A 82 0.94 -16.94 3.51
N PRO A 83 1.43 -15.72 3.38
CA PRO A 83 0.65 -14.53 3.73
C PRO A 83 -0.38 -14.14 2.67
N VAL A 84 -0.35 -14.72 1.47
CA VAL A 84 -1.20 -14.30 0.35
C VAL A 84 -2.69 -14.34 0.66
N PRO A 85 -3.29 -15.43 1.18
CA PRO A 85 -4.71 -15.46 1.49
C PRO A 85 -5.12 -14.42 2.57
N LEU A 86 -4.22 -14.15 3.53
CA LEU A 86 -4.43 -13.15 4.55
C LEU A 86 -4.38 -11.74 3.97
N ARG A 87 -3.49 -11.52 3.02
CA ARG A 87 -3.34 -10.24 2.32
C ARG A 87 -4.55 -9.95 1.43
N GLU A 88 -5.00 -10.90 0.64
CA GLU A 88 -6.19 -10.80 -0.21
C GLU A 88 -7.44 -10.51 0.63
N TRP A 89 -7.59 -11.20 1.77
CA TRP A 89 -8.67 -10.93 2.70
C TRP A 89 -8.60 -9.52 3.30
N TYR A 90 -7.41 -9.08 3.72
CA TYR A 90 -7.19 -7.74 4.25
C TYR A 90 -7.53 -6.65 3.22
N GLU A 91 -7.06 -6.79 1.98
CA GLU A 91 -7.33 -5.85 0.89
C GLU A 91 -8.82 -5.76 0.57
N ARG A 92 -9.51 -6.89 0.61
CA ARG A 92 -10.94 -6.95 0.30
C ARG A 92 -11.83 -6.39 1.41
N TRP A 93 -11.54 -6.68 2.67
CA TRP A 93 -12.44 -6.41 3.78
C TRP A 93 -11.97 -5.33 4.73
N VAL A 94 -10.67 -5.22 5.01
CA VAL A 94 -10.14 -4.30 6.02
C VAL A 94 -9.68 -3.00 5.39
N GLN A 95 -8.96 -3.09 4.28
CA GLN A 95 -8.41 -1.91 3.62
C GLN A 95 -9.47 -0.87 3.22
N PRO A 96 -10.65 -1.24 2.69
CA PRO A 96 -11.71 -0.27 2.40
C PRO A 96 -12.31 0.39 3.65
N MET A 97 -12.15 -0.25 4.83
CA MET A 97 -12.65 0.23 6.12
C MET A 97 -11.54 0.77 7.03
N ALA A 98 -10.29 0.69 6.59
CA ALA A 98 -9.12 1.12 7.36
C ALA A 98 -8.94 2.64 7.32
N ASP A 99 -9.98 3.37 7.70
CA ASP A 99 -9.90 4.79 7.99
C ASP A 99 -9.19 5.00 9.33
N ALA A 100 -8.59 6.19 9.51
CA ALA A 100 -7.95 6.61 10.75
C ALA A 100 -8.87 6.44 12.00
N ASP A 101 -10.17 6.39 11.79
CA ASP A 101 -11.17 6.21 12.82
C ASP A 101 -11.26 4.77 13.35
N SER A 102 -10.98 3.75 12.51
CA SER A 102 -10.95 2.35 12.97
C SER A 102 -9.81 2.10 13.95
N ALA A 103 -8.64 2.70 13.72
CA ALA A 103 -7.51 2.62 14.64
C ALA A 103 -7.80 3.35 15.97
N ARG A 104 -8.50 4.50 15.91
CA ARG A 104 -8.95 5.24 17.10
C ARG A 104 -9.98 4.46 17.91
N LEU A 105 -10.94 3.81 17.25
CA LEU A 105 -11.95 2.97 17.91
C LEU A 105 -11.32 1.75 18.61
N LEU A 106 -10.32 1.12 17.97
CA LEU A 106 -9.56 0.03 18.60
C LEU A 106 -8.74 0.49 19.80
N ALA A 107 -8.13 1.68 19.73
CA ALA A 107 -7.42 2.28 20.85
C ALA A 107 -8.39 2.60 21.99
N LEU A 108 -9.54 3.21 21.70
CA LEU A 108 -10.58 3.51 22.68
C LEU A 108 -11.11 2.24 23.36
N ARG A 109 -11.38 1.18 22.58
CA ARG A 109 -11.82 -0.10 23.11
C ARG A 109 -10.79 -0.71 24.08
N ARG A 110 -9.51 -0.68 23.75
CA ARG A 110 -8.43 -1.15 24.65
C ARG A 110 -8.44 -0.35 25.95
N THR A 111 -8.53 0.97 25.87
CA THR A 111 -8.60 1.84 27.06
C THR A 111 -9.80 1.48 27.96
N VAL A 112 -10.96 1.18 27.39
CA VAL A 112 -12.17 0.79 28.12
C VAL A 112 -12.04 -0.61 28.73
N GLU A 113 -11.48 -1.57 28.00
CA GLU A 113 -11.34 -2.96 28.46
C GLU A 113 -10.23 -3.14 29.53
N THR A 114 -9.16 -2.35 29.47
CA THR A 114 -8.03 -2.46 30.41
C THR A 114 -8.10 -1.52 31.59
N GLY A 115 -9.02 -0.52 31.57
CA GLY A 115 -9.13 0.50 32.61
C GLY A 115 -7.91 1.44 32.70
N GLU A 116 -6.96 1.32 31.80
CA GLU A 116 -5.80 2.19 31.70
C GLU A 116 -6.18 3.52 31.05
N HIS A 117 -6.35 4.55 31.87
CA HIS A 117 -6.70 5.91 31.45
C HIS A 117 -5.52 6.72 30.89
N ALA A 118 -4.38 6.11 30.67
CA ALA A 118 -3.26 6.75 30.03
C ALA A 118 -3.33 6.48 28.51
N MET A 119 -3.73 7.49 27.73
CA MET A 119 -3.37 7.51 26.31
C MET A 119 -1.85 7.36 26.24
N PRO A 120 -1.31 6.24 25.70
CA PRO A 120 0.13 6.15 25.54
C PRO A 120 0.54 7.25 24.56
N VAL A 121 1.28 8.23 25.04
CA VAL A 121 1.95 9.21 24.19
C VAL A 121 3.10 8.44 23.55
N ALA A 122 2.85 7.83 22.40
CA ALA A 122 3.92 7.29 21.57
C ALA A 122 4.64 8.47 20.92
N THR A 123 5.84 8.74 21.36
CA THR A 123 6.75 9.65 20.66
C THR A 123 7.49 8.83 19.60
N GLU A 124 7.05 8.93 18.36
CA GLU A 124 7.78 8.36 17.24
C GLU A 124 8.80 9.37 16.70
N PRO A 125 10.02 8.94 16.36
CA PRO A 125 11.01 9.83 15.80
C PRO A 125 10.54 10.34 14.43
N VAL A 126 10.55 11.65 14.23
CA VAL A 126 10.28 12.27 12.93
C VAL A 126 11.48 12.05 12.03
N ARG A 127 11.24 11.50 10.85
CA ARG A 127 12.24 11.32 9.80
C ARG A 127 11.91 12.20 8.61
N THR A 128 12.96 12.55 7.85
CA THR A 128 12.83 13.24 6.56
C THR A 128 13.35 12.31 5.46
N VAL A 129 12.50 12.01 4.50
CA VAL A 129 12.89 11.28 3.28
C VAL A 129 12.84 12.25 2.11
N ARG A 130 13.97 12.40 1.41
CA ARG A 130 14.09 13.27 0.25
C ARG A 130 14.40 12.46 -0.99
N LEU A 131 13.63 12.68 -2.05
CA LEU A 131 13.89 12.19 -3.39
C LEU A 131 14.12 13.40 -4.29
N ALA A 132 15.19 13.36 -5.10
CA ALA A 132 15.44 14.35 -6.13
C ALA A 132 16.01 13.63 -7.35
N TYR A 133 15.37 13.80 -8.50
CA TYR A 133 15.77 13.18 -9.76
C TYR A 133 15.24 13.98 -10.95
N GLU A 134 15.78 13.66 -12.12
CA GLU A 134 15.38 14.26 -13.38
C GLU A 134 14.95 13.21 -14.37
N LEU A 135 14.00 13.57 -15.24
CA LEU A 135 13.63 12.80 -16.40
C LEU A 135 13.63 13.72 -17.63
N ARG A 136 14.09 13.19 -18.78
CA ARG A 136 14.14 13.92 -20.05
C ARG A 136 13.06 13.38 -20.98
N ILE A 137 12.25 14.29 -21.55
CA ILE A 137 11.09 13.97 -22.39
C ILE A 137 11.20 14.78 -23.68
N ARG A 138 11.09 14.12 -24.83
CA ARG A 138 11.15 14.76 -26.16
C ARG A 138 9.78 15.33 -26.53
N ALA A 139 9.46 16.50 -25.99
CA ALA A 139 8.25 17.24 -26.30
C ALA A 139 8.41 18.68 -25.81
N SER A 140 7.48 19.58 -26.13
CA SER A 140 7.49 20.94 -25.60
C SER A 140 7.06 20.96 -24.13
N ALA A 141 7.53 21.95 -23.37
CA ALA A 141 7.17 22.12 -21.95
C ALA A 141 5.66 22.23 -21.76
N GLN A 142 4.96 22.91 -22.66
CA GLN A 142 3.50 23.05 -22.63
C GLN A 142 2.81 21.68 -22.67
N ARG A 143 3.23 20.79 -23.59
CA ARG A 143 2.62 19.45 -23.75
C ARG A 143 2.93 18.55 -22.57
N VAL A 144 4.18 18.53 -22.10
CA VAL A 144 4.59 17.74 -20.93
C VAL A 144 3.80 18.19 -19.69
N PHE A 145 3.70 19.51 -19.48
CA PHE A 145 2.94 20.07 -18.36
C PHE A 145 1.46 19.64 -18.40
N GLU A 146 0.81 19.74 -19.57
CA GLU A 146 -0.59 19.32 -19.75
C GLU A 146 -0.79 17.83 -19.46
N VAL A 147 0.08 16.97 -20.00
CA VAL A 147 0.02 15.53 -19.75
C VAL A 147 0.17 15.23 -18.27
N MET A 148 1.17 15.81 -17.64
CA MET A 148 1.46 15.51 -16.23
C MET A 148 0.40 16.04 -15.26
N THR A 149 -0.26 17.16 -15.58
CA THR A 149 -1.23 17.80 -14.67
C THR A 149 -2.68 17.44 -14.96
N ARG A 150 -3.04 17.11 -16.22
CA ARG A 150 -4.44 16.88 -16.63
C ARG A 150 -4.75 15.46 -17.05
N ARG A 151 -3.70 14.67 -17.34
CA ARG A 151 -3.83 13.30 -17.86
C ARG A 151 -3.11 12.28 -16.96
N SER A 152 -3.13 12.50 -15.66
CA SER A 152 -2.37 11.71 -14.69
C SER A 152 -2.71 10.22 -14.74
N LEU A 153 -3.97 9.84 -14.96
CA LEU A 153 -4.38 8.44 -15.07
C LEU A 153 -3.82 7.73 -16.32
N ASP A 154 -3.48 8.47 -17.36
CA ASP A 154 -3.01 7.86 -18.62
C ASP A 154 -1.57 7.35 -18.50
N TRP A 155 -0.80 7.85 -17.54
CA TRP A 155 0.60 7.46 -17.37
C TRP A 155 0.96 6.99 -15.96
N PHE A 156 0.18 7.34 -14.93
CA PHE A 156 0.43 6.95 -13.55
C PHE A 156 -0.69 6.02 -13.04
N PRO A 157 -0.45 4.69 -12.99
CA PRO A 157 -1.52 3.72 -12.72
C PRO A 157 -1.85 3.56 -11.24
N HIS A 158 -1.08 4.18 -10.33
CA HIS A 158 -1.26 4.00 -8.90
C HIS A 158 -2.26 4.99 -8.33
N THR A 159 -3.41 4.50 -7.96
CA THR A 159 -4.51 5.26 -7.36
C THR A 159 -4.99 4.59 -6.08
N TYR A 160 -5.57 5.37 -5.16
CA TYR A 160 -6.20 4.83 -3.94
C TYR A 160 -7.54 4.15 -4.23
N GLY A 161 -8.26 4.65 -5.23
CA GLY A 161 -9.56 4.13 -5.61
C GLY A 161 -9.53 2.91 -6.52
N GLY A 162 -8.38 2.59 -7.14
CA GLY A 162 -8.30 1.53 -8.16
C GLY A 162 -9.30 1.77 -9.29
N ASP A 163 -10.06 0.74 -9.67
CA ASP A 163 -11.06 0.79 -10.74
C ASP A 163 -12.23 1.76 -10.49
N ARG A 164 -12.37 2.30 -9.28
CA ARG A 164 -13.40 3.28 -8.93
C ARG A 164 -13.04 4.71 -9.36
N VAL A 165 -11.77 4.97 -9.69
CA VAL A 165 -11.32 6.31 -10.03
C VAL A 165 -11.87 6.74 -11.37
N CYS A 166 -12.72 7.78 -11.37
CA CYS A 166 -13.25 8.37 -12.60
C CYS A 166 -12.24 9.34 -13.23
N ARG A 167 -11.55 10.10 -12.40
CA ARG A 167 -10.52 11.07 -12.82
C ARG A 167 -9.60 11.46 -11.68
N VAL A 168 -8.40 11.92 -12.01
CA VAL A 168 -7.51 12.63 -11.10
C VAL A 168 -7.49 14.10 -11.50
N VAL A 169 -7.77 14.97 -10.55
CA VAL A 169 -7.91 16.41 -10.76
C VAL A 169 -6.80 17.15 -10.02
N LEU A 170 -6.09 18.02 -10.73
CA LEU A 170 -5.24 19.05 -10.17
C LEU A 170 -5.84 20.41 -10.53
N GLU A 171 -6.44 21.09 -9.56
CA GLU A 171 -7.02 22.41 -9.79
C GLU A 171 -5.90 23.42 -10.12
N PRO A 172 -6.01 24.15 -11.26
CA PRO A 172 -4.90 24.93 -11.82
C PRO A 172 -4.75 26.31 -11.14
N ARG A 173 -4.55 26.31 -9.83
CA ARG A 173 -4.34 27.55 -9.04
C ARG A 173 -3.69 27.21 -7.69
N VAL A 174 -2.98 28.15 -7.13
CA VAL A 174 -2.48 28.06 -5.74
C VAL A 174 -3.66 27.96 -4.78
N GLY A 175 -3.57 27.04 -3.81
CA GLY A 175 -4.67 26.69 -2.90
C GLY A 175 -5.72 25.77 -3.51
N GLY A 176 -5.61 25.43 -4.79
CA GLY A 176 -6.43 24.42 -5.44
C GLY A 176 -6.18 23.03 -4.86
N GLN A 177 -7.09 22.11 -5.11
CA GLN A 177 -6.99 20.73 -4.63
C GLN A 177 -6.38 19.82 -5.69
N HIS A 178 -5.66 18.78 -5.22
CA HIS A 178 -5.21 17.65 -6.01
C HIS A 178 -5.82 16.39 -5.44
N TYR A 179 -6.71 15.72 -6.18
CA TYR A 179 -7.54 14.63 -5.66
C TYR A 179 -7.95 13.61 -6.73
N GLU A 180 -8.32 12.42 -6.27
CA GLU A 180 -9.08 11.44 -7.04
C GLU A 180 -10.57 11.68 -6.86
N ASP A 181 -11.31 11.67 -7.95
CA ASP A 181 -12.77 11.66 -7.97
C ASP A 181 -13.26 10.24 -8.29
N TRP A 182 -14.07 9.67 -7.39
CA TRP A 182 -14.65 8.33 -7.55
C TRP A 182 -16.13 8.37 -7.91
N GLY A 183 -16.67 9.56 -8.20
CA GLY A 183 -18.10 9.78 -8.40
C GLY A 183 -18.89 9.89 -7.10
N ASP A 184 -20.11 10.41 -7.19
CA ASP A 184 -21.06 10.58 -6.06
C ASP A 184 -20.45 11.28 -4.85
N ASP A 185 -19.71 12.38 -5.06
CA ASP A 185 -19.00 13.17 -4.04
C ASP A 185 -18.00 12.37 -3.18
N ARG A 186 -17.51 11.24 -3.71
CA ARG A 186 -16.48 10.41 -3.06
C ARG A 186 -15.14 10.59 -3.77
N GLY A 187 -14.07 10.49 -3.02
CA GLY A 187 -12.73 10.63 -3.57
C GLY A 187 -11.63 10.53 -2.52
N HIS A 188 -10.41 10.77 -2.96
CA HIS A 188 -9.24 10.84 -2.09
C HIS A 188 -8.46 12.12 -2.35
N LEU A 189 -8.24 12.92 -1.31
CA LEU A 189 -7.46 14.14 -1.39
C LEU A 189 -5.96 13.82 -1.26
N TYR A 190 -5.21 14.03 -2.33
CA TYR A 190 -3.75 13.96 -2.30
C TYR A 190 -3.13 15.15 -1.57
N GLY A 191 -3.68 16.36 -1.77
CA GLY A 191 -3.18 17.57 -1.14
C GLY A 191 -3.65 18.85 -1.81
N GLN A 192 -2.96 19.94 -1.51
CA GLN A 192 -3.19 21.26 -2.09
C GLN A 192 -2.06 21.68 -3.01
N VAL A 193 -2.37 22.44 -4.00
CA VAL A 193 -1.42 23.11 -4.90
C VAL A 193 -0.78 24.27 -4.15
N THR A 194 0.54 24.24 -3.96
CA THR A 194 1.32 25.27 -3.25
C THR A 194 2.04 26.24 -4.20
N ALA A 195 2.30 25.79 -5.43
CA ALA A 195 2.82 26.63 -6.52
C ALA A 195 2.20 26.19 -7.84
N TYR A 196 1.95 27.15 -8.75
CA TYR A 196 1.41 26.87 -10.09
C TYR A 196 1.88 27.95 -11.07
N ASP A 197 2.83 27.61 -11.93
CA ASP A 197 3.45 28.48 -12.94
C ASP A 197 3.58 27.74 -14.28
N PRO A 198 2.46 27.58 -15.04
CA PRO A 198 2.49 26.85 -16.30
C PRO A 198 3.28 27.61 -17.38
N PRO A 199 4.03 26.92 -18.24
CA PRO A 199 4.31 25.48 -18.22
C PRO A 199 5.59 25.12 -17.45
N ARG A 200 6.09 25.98 -16.55
CA ARG A 200 7.42 25.88 -15.94
C ARG A 200 7.44 25.08 -14.64
N ALA A 201 6.40 25.19 -13.82
CA ALA A 201 6.44 24.55 -12.50
C ALA A 201 5.06 24.37 -11.88
N TRP A 202 4.94 23.36 -11.02
CA TRP A 202 3.88 23.27 -10.00
C TRP A 202 4.40 22.52 -8.78
N ALA A 203 3.77 22.77 -7.65
CA ALA A 203 4.04 22.05 -6.43
C ALA A 203 2.75 21.72 -5.67
N THR A 204 2.80 20.64 -4.90
CA THR A 204 1.70 20.19 -4.06
C THR A 204 2.20 19.83 -2.67
N ARG A 205 1.35 20.04 -1.65
CA ARG A 205 1.54 19.56 -0.28
C ARG A 205 0.36 18.76 0.15
N GLY A 206 0.58 17.55 0.64
CA GLY A 206 -0.49 16.68 1.09
C GLY A 206 -0.07 15.73 2.20
N ARG A 207 -1.00 14.89 2.64
CA ARG A 207 -0.77 13.86 3.64
C ARG A 207 -0.49 12.54 2.93
N LEU A 208 0.67 11.95 3.20
CA LEU A 208 1.05 10.64 2.65
C LEU A 208 0.50 9.50 3.51
N SER A 209 0.63 9.63 4.84
CA SER A 209 0.10 8.71 5.84
C SER A 209 -0.25 9.49 7.13
N PRO A 210 -0.89 8.89 8.14
CA PRO A 210 -1.15 9.56 9.40
C PRO A 210 0.13 10.14 10.00
N GLY A 211 0.17 11.47 10.19
CA GLY A 211 1.34 12.18 10.71
C GLY A 211 2.45 12.49 9.71
N THR A 212 2.39 11.97 8.47
CA THR A 212 3.40 12.21 7.43
C THR A 212 2.88 13.17 6.36
N ILE A 213 3.62 14.26 6.15
CA ILE A 213 3.37 15.24 5.10
C ILE A 213 4.32 14.96 3.94
N LEU A 214 3.82 15.09 2.71
CA LEU A 214 4.59 15.01 1.46
C LEU A 214 4.51 16.33 0.72
N ASP A 215 5.65 16.97 0.49
CA ASP A 215 5.83 18.03 -0.47
C ASP A 215 6.35 17.44 -1.77
N THR A 216 5.77 17.86 -2.89
CA THR A 216 6.22 17.47 -4.24
C THR A 216 6.33 18.70 -5.11
N GLU A 217 7.46 18.87 -5.75
CA GLU A 217 7.75 19.98 -6.65
C GLU A 217 8.19 19.42 -8.01
N TYR A 218 7.70 20.07 -9.07
CA TYR A 218 8.06 19.78 -10.46
C TYR A 218 8.49 21.06 -11.14
N GLU A 219 9.68 21.03 -11.73
CA GLU A 219 10.23 22.13 -12.53
C GLU A 219 10.55 21.62 -13.93
N LEU A 220 10.13 22.36 -14.95
CA LEU A 220 10.31 22.03 -16.36
C LEU A 220 11.23 23.05 -17.02
N THR A 221 12.31 22.57 -17.62
CA THR A 221 13.23 23.37 -18.44
C THR A 221 13.28 22.79 -19.84
N GLU A 222 12.94 23.59 -20.85
CA GLU A 222 12.97 23.18 -22.25
C GLU A 222 14.29 23.63 -22.90
N GLU A 223 15.01 22.64 -23.46
CA GLU A 223 16.28 22.86 -24.19
C GLU A 223 16.37 21.86 -25.35
N ASP A 224 16.77 22.33 -26.51
CA ASP A 224 17.02 21.47 -27.70
C ASP A 224 15.86 20.55 -28.08
N GLY A 225 14.60 21.04 -28.00
CA GLY A 225 13.40 20.27 -28.34
C GLY A 225 13.05 19.16 -27.37
N ALA A 226 13.62 19.17 -26.20
CA ALA A 226 13.30 18.25 -25.10
C ALA A 226 13.12 19.02 -23.79
N VAL A 227 12.34 18.45 -22.90
CA VAL A 227 12.09 18.97 -21.55
C VAL A 227 12.82 18.13 -20.53
N THR A 228 13.59 18.77 -19.68
CA THR A 228 14.07 18.20 -18.43
C THR A 228 13.06 18.52 -17.34
N VAL A 229 12.44 17.49 -16.77
CA VAL A 229 11.55 17.61 -15.61
C VAL A 229 12.34 17.25 -14.38
N ARG A 230 12.61 18.24 -13.53
CA ARG A 230 13.18 18.01 -12.20
C ARG A 230 12.07 17.77 -11.20
N VAL A 231 12.18 16.69 -10.44
CA VAL A 231 11.21 16.30 -9.42
C VAL A 231 11.90 16.29 -8.06
N THR A 232 11.35 17.03 -7.11
CA THR A 232 11.75 16.99 -5.72
C THR A 232 10.58 16.56 -4.86
N LYS A 233 10.77 15.52 -4.05
CA LYS A 233 9.78 15.07 -3.08
C LYS A 233 10.39 15.03 -1.70
N VAL A 234 9.69 15.58 -0.70
CA VAL A 234 10.14 15.60 0.69
C VAL A 234 8.99 15.09 1.57
N ALA A 235 9.19 13.92 2.16
CA ALA A 235 8.26 13.38 3.15
C ALA A 235 8.82 13.64 4.56
N VAL A 236 7.98 14.14 5.46
CA VAL A 236 8.35 14.45 6.86
C VAL A 236 7.28 13.88 7.78
N GLY A 237 7.68 13.04 8.73
CA GLY A 237 6.75 12.43 9.68
C GLY A 237 7.33 11.22 10.40
N PRO A 238 6.48 10.45 11.12
CA PRO A 238 6.85 9.18 11.73
C PRO A 238 6.97 8.10 10.65
N ILE A 239 8.11 8.08 9.95
CA ILE A 239 8.37 7.20 8.80
C ILE A 239 9.24 6.04 9.25
N SER A 240 8.76 4.82 9.12
CA SER A 240 9.54 3.59 9.30
C SER A 240 10.56 3.39 8.16
N GLU A 241 11.52 2.49 8.33
CA GLU A 241 12.48 2.16 7.27
C GLU A 241 11.80 1.52 6.05
N GLN A 242 10.80 0.69 6.29
CA GLN A 242 10.01 0.06 5.23
C GLN A 242 9.19 1.09 4.44
N GLU A 243 8.57 2.06 5.12
CA GLU A 243 7.84 3.15 4.47
C GLU A 243 8.79 4.06 3.69
N ALA A 244 10.00 4.35 4.22
CA ALA A 244 11.00 5.13 3.51
C ALA A 244 11.43 4.45 2.20
N ALA A 245 11.63 3.13 2.20
CA ALA A 245 11.92 2.35 1.01
C ALA A 245 10.75 2.40 0.02
N GLY A 246 9.50 2.25 0.49
CA GLY A 246 8.31 2.38 -0.33
C GLY A 246 8.15 3.77 -0.95
N ILE A 247 8.39 4.84 -0.19
CA ILE A 247 8.38 6.22 -0.70
C ILE A 247 9.41 6.37 -1.84
N ALA A 248 10.60 5.78 -1.69
CA ALA A 248 11.64 5.84 -2.72
C ALA A 248 11.21 5.09 -3.99
N GLU A 249 10.63 3.90 -3.85
CA GLU A 249 10.21 3.08 -4.98
C GLU A 249 9.01 3.67 -5.72
N PHE A 250 7.93 4.02 -5.03
CA PHE A 250 6.71 4.57 -5.64
C PHE A 250 6.86 6.04 -6.02
N GLY A 251 7.73 6.77 -5.33
CA GLY A 251 8.01 8.18 -5.61
C GLY A 251 8.78 8.43 -6.90
N ASP A 252 9.50 7.44 -7.43
CA ASP A 252 10.29 7.55 -8.66
C ASP A 252 9.42 7.31 -9.91
N ILE A 253 9.11 8.40 -10.61
CA ILE A 253 8.29 8.34 -11.84
C ILE A 253 9.12 8.22 -13.13
N ARG A 254 10.45 8.07 -13.07
CA ARG A 254 11.30 7.95 -14.28
C ARG A 254 10.89 6.79 -15.18
N ARG A 255 10.39 5.70 -14.60
CA ARG A 255 9.87 4.54 -15.34
C ARG A 255 8.69 4.87 -16.25
N TYR A 256 7.98 5.98 -16.01
CA TYR A 256 6.84 6.42 -16.81
C TYR A 256 7.21 7.47 -17.87
N ALA A 257 8.47 7.90 -17.96
CA ALA A 257 8.92 8.85 -18.95
C ALA A 257 8.53 8.48 -20.41
N PRO A 258 8.64 7.21 -20.86
CA PRO A 258 8.20 6.82 -22.21
C PRO A 258 6.68 7.00 -22.42
N ALA A 259 5.85 6.74 -21.41
CA ALA A 259 4.42 6.94 -21.50
C ALA A 259 4.05 8.43 -21.59
N ILE A 260 4.69 9.26 -20.76
CA ILE A 260 4.53 10.71 -20.79
C ILE A 260 4.96 11.28 -22.15
N GLU A 261 6.10 10.81 -22.69
CA GLU A 261 6.61 11.24 -24.01
C GLU A 261 5.62 10.87 -25.12
N ALA A 262 5.11 9.65 -25.14
CA ALA A 262 4.12 9.21 -26.11
C ALA A 262 2.82 10.04 -26.07
N LEU A 263 2.32 10.34 -24.87
CA LEU A 263 1.13 11.16 -24.65
C LEU A 263 1.36 12.63 -25.03
N ALA A 264 2.57 13.14 -24.88
CA ALA A 264 2.94 14.51 -25.21
C ALA A 264 3.21 14.72 -26.71
N ALA A 265 3.52 13.65 -27.45
CA ALA A 265 3.72 13.69 -28.91
C ALA A 265 2.41 13.73 -29.73
N GLY A 266 1.30 13.20 -29.19
CA GLY A 266 -0.03 13.19 -29.80
C GLY A 266 -0.90 14.35 -29.37
#